data_e8ab41496f3f4fb5015991b0139392cc
#
_entry.id   e8ab41496f3f4fb5015991b0139392cc
#
_cell.length_a   1.000
_cell.length_b   1.000
_cell.length_c   1.000
_cell.angle_alpha   90.00
_cell.angle_beta   90.00
_cell.angle_gamma   90.00
#
_symmetry.space_group_name_H-M   'P 1'
#
loop_
_entity.id
_entity.type
_entity.pdbx_description
1 polymer ?
#
loop_
_entity_poly.entity_id
_entity_poly.type
_entity_poly.pdbx_seq_one_letter_code
_entity_poly.pdbx_strand_id
1 'polypeptide(L)'
;MQSFLLIACLFVAFFMKAQPFNSWEEEKIEVHNRESISTILHAGPIFEERWDMLPQPQFWMQIMRLSPDSCLINVATSRQVMMKMSLRDWNRQTETQKSIFRDSLRCLHGLDPAERINVTTGKNNFYKFKEVYPTLTKGVEAFEKNGVDPWYAQAILLIESPGQLAKSITGAYGAFQLMPGVARAQGLIVNDVTDERKNFDRSAYAASRLIKRVCIPQAKRILDAHQLSYDENDLWFRLFVLHVYHAGAGNVSAVVDKINPDKGDQDLITRMWQTSAGGFGNNSQNYTQLALAAQLILHNMIYEHCEEIFDCASFY
;
A
#
# COMPACT_ATOMS: atom_id res chain seq x y z
N MET A 1 -38.97 -68.06 -22.56
CA MET A 1 -38.67 -66.72 -23.12
C MET A 1 -38.59 -65.76 -21.93
N GLN A 2 -37.39 -65.53 -21.47
CA GLN A 2 -37.10 -64.56 -20.38
C GLN A 2 -36.59 -63.24 -21.01
N SER A 3 -37.36 -62.19 -20.85
CA SER A 3 -37.01 -60.85 -21.33
C SER A 3 -36.12 -60.17 -20.29
N PHE A 4 -34.84 -59.90 -20.62
CA PHE A 4 -33.91 -59.07 -19.85
C PHE A 4 -34.21 -57.60 -20.10
N LEU A 5 -34.61 -56.88 -19.05
CA LEU A 5 -34.77 -55.43 -19.07
C LEU A 5 -33.41 -54.78 -18.71
N LEU A 6 -32.79 -54.15 -19.68
CA LEU A 6 -31.55 -53.41 -19.45
C LEU A 6 -31.91 -52.00 -18.93
N ILE A 7 -31.63 -51.74 -17.66
CA ILE A 7 -31.72 -50.39 -17.07
C ILE A 7 -30.41 -49.66 -17.32
N ALA A 8 -30.41 -48.68 -18.23
CA ALA A 8 -29.29 -47.82 -18.46
C ALA A 8 -29.34 -46.68 -17.42
N CYS A 9 -28.43 -46.71 -16.41
CA CYS A 9 -28.24 -45.61 -15.51
C CYS A 9 -27.44 -44.51 -16.21
N LEU A 10 -28.09 -43.39 -16.57
CA LEU A 10 -27.42 -42.16 -17.01
C LEU A 10 -26.80 -41.49 -15.78
N PHE A 11 -25.46 -41.59 -15.62
CA PHE A 11 -24.71 -40.74 -14.70
C PHE A 11 -24.55 -39.34 -15.32
N VAL A 12 -25.38 -38.39 -14.90
CA VAL A 12 -25.14 -36.98 -15.16
C VAL A 12 -24.08 -36.50 -14.18
N ALA A 13 -22.83 -36.43 -14.64
CA ALA A 13 -21.78 -35.79 -13.87
C ALA A 13 -22.00 -34.29 -13.87
N PHE A 14 -22.53 -33.77 -12.77
CA PHE A 14 -22.49 -32.33 -12.48
C PHE A 14 -21.03 -31.93 -12.25
N PHE A 15 -20.38 -31.40 -13.26
CA PHE A 15 -19.16 -30.62 -13.07
C PHE A 15 -19.55 -29.32 -12.36
N MET A 16 -19.56 -29.34 -11.03
CA MET A 16 -19.44 -28.10 -10.27
C MET A 16 -18.07 -27.51 -10.66
N LYS A 17 -18.09 -26.43 -11.46
CA LYS A 17 -16.91 -25.57 -11.57
C LYS A 17 -16.63 -25.07 -10.15
N ALA A 18 -15.60 -25.61 -9.51
CA ALA A 18 -15.04 -25.00 -8.33
C ALA A 18 -14.74 -23.54 -8.70
N GLN A 19 -15.38 -22.59 -8.02
CA GLN A 19 -14.97 -21.20 -8.16
C GLN A 19 -13.51 -21.13 -7.73
N PRO A 20 -12.66 -20.36 -8.43
CA PRO A 20 -11.30 -20.19 -7.98
C PRO A 20 -11.34 -19.65 -6.56
N PHE A 21 -10.69 -20.35 -5.64
CA PHE A 21 -10.55 -19.92 -4.26
C PHE A 21 -9.75 -18.62 -4.27
N ASN A 22 -10.38 -17.54 -3.87
CA ASN A 22 -9.72 -16.26 -3.73
C ASN A 22 -9.05 -16.25 -2.36
N SER A 23 -7.72 -16.29 -2.31
CA SER A 23 -6.94 -16.34 -1.07
C SER A 23 -7.24 -15.19 -0.12
N TRP A 24 -7.63 -14.03 -0.63
CA TRP A 24 -7.98 -12.87 0.21
C TRP A 24 -9.25 -13.03 1.04
N GLU A 25 -10.10 -14.05 0.76
CA GLU A 25 -11.28 -14.33 1.60
C GLU A 25 -10.89 -14.65 3.05
N GLU A 26 -9.75 -15.31 3.26
CA GLU A 26 -9.22 -15.63 4.59
C GLU A 26 -8.63 -14.39 5.29
N GLU A 27 -8.30 -13.36 4.55
CA GLU A 27 -7.76 -12.12 5.11
C GLU A 27 -8.84 -11.13 5.56
N LYS A 28 -10.11 -11.38 5.20
CA LYS A 28 -11.21 -10.49 5.58
C LYS A 28 -11.58 -10.64 7.04
N ILE A 29 -11.75 -9.52 7.70
CA ILE A 29 -12.33 -9.44 9.04
C ILE A 29 -13.51 -8.46 9.03
N GLU A 30 -14.52 -8.80 9.80
CA GLU A 30 -15.68 -7.94 10.03
C GLU A 30 -15.56 -7.28 11.40
N VAL A 31 -15.64 -5.97 11.39
CA VAL A 31 -15.68 -5.16 12.61
C VAL A 31 -17.11 -4.70 12.82
N HIS A 32 -17.74 -5.21 13.85
CA HIS A 32 -19.13 -4.89 14.19
C HIS A 32 -19.17 -3.70 15.14
N ASN A 33 -19.90 -2.66 14.77
CA ASN A 33 -20.30 -1.61 15.69
C ASN A 33 -21.84 -1.67 15.89
N ARG A 34 -22.40 -0.77 16.72
CA ARG A 34 -23.84 -0.80 17.06
C ARG A 34 -24.75 -0.59 15.83
N GLU A 35 -24.27 0.07 14.80
CA GLU A 35 -25.11 0.53 13.66
C GLU A 35 -24.66 -0.03 12.30
N SER A 36 -23.44 -0.55 12.20
CA SER A 36 -22.87 -1.01 10.93
C SER A 36 -21.85 -2.12 11.10
N ILE A 37 -21.61 -2.84 10.01
CA ILE A 37 -20.53 -3.80 9.86
C ILE A 37 -19.51 -3.20 8.89
N SER A 38 -18.26 -3.20 9.28
CA SER A 38 -17.14 -2.77 8.43
C SER A 38 -16.28 -3.96 8.04
N THR A 39 -16.09 -4.17 6.75
CA THR A 39 -15.22 -5.21 6.22
C THR A 39 -13.87 -4.62 5.86
N ILE A 40 -12.81 -5.19 6.41
CA ILE A 40 -11.43 -4.81 6.18
C ILE A 40 -10.55 -6.05 6.02
N LEU A 41 -9.32 -5.86 5.57
CA LEU A 41 -8.32 -6.94 5.49
C LEU A 41 -7.37 -6.86 6.67
N HIS A 42 -7.10 -7.99 7.32
CA HIS A 42 -6.13 -8.05 8.41
C HIS A 42 -4.68 -8.00 7.89
N ALA A 43 -3.75 -7.64 8.76
CA ALA A 43 -2.35 -7.49 8.42
C ALA A 43 -1.51 -8.77 8.63
N GLY A 44 -2.15 -9.96 8.68
CA GLY A 44 -1.48 -11.24 8.95
C GLY A 44 -0.20 -11.45 8.14
N PRO A 45 -0.26 -11.38 6.79
CA PRO A 45 0.92 -11.58 5.95
C PRO A 45 2.09 -10.62 6.26
N ILE A 46 1.81 -9.41 6.74
CA ILE A 46 2.85 -8.45 7.15
C ILE A 46 3.67 -8.98 8.33
N PHE A 47 3.00 -9.62 9.30
CA PHE A 47 3.65 -10.20 10.48
C PHE A 47 4.30 -11.55 10.18
N GLU A 48 3.63 -12.41 9.44
CA GLU A 48 4.12 -13.75 9.08
C GLU A 48 5.44 -13.67 8.30
N GLU A 49 5.54 -12.74 7.36
CA GLU A 49 6.74 -12.50 6.57
C GLU A 49 7.70 -11.48 7.21
N ARG A 50 7.40 -10.99 8.42
CA ARG A 50 8.23 -10.06 9.20
C ARG A 50 8.50 -8.71 8.54
N TRP A 51 7.59 -8.22 7.72
CA TRP A 51 7.68 -6.87 7.16
C TRP A 51 7.56 -5.79 8.25
N ASP A 52 6.82 -6.08 9.31
CA ASP A 52 6.67 -5.24 10.49
C ASP A 52 8.00 -4.95 11.20
N MET A 53 8.99 -5.84 11.08
CA MET A 53 10.29 -5.70 11.71
C MET A 53 11.27 -4.82 10.91
N LEU A 54 10.94 -4.48 9.68
CA LEU A 54 11.82 -3.65 8.85
C LEU A 54 11.84 -2.18 9.33
N PRO A 55 13.01 -1.53 9.31
CA PRO A 55 13.14 -0.15 9.78
C PRO A 55 12.29 0.85 8.99
N GLN A 56 12.02 0.58 7.71
CA GLN A 56 11.26 1.50 6.86
C GLN A 56 9.77 1.60 7.25
N PRO A 57 8.97 0.53 7.36
CA PRO A 57 7.62 0.61 7.89
C PRO A 57 7.59 1.19 9.32
N GLN A 58 8.49 0.77 10.18
CA GLN A 58 8.60 1.27 11.55
C GLN A 58 8.86 2.79 11.61
N PHE A 59 9.73 3.29 10.75
CA PHE A 59 9.97 4.72 10.60
C PHE A 59 8.70 5.47 10.19
N TRP A 60 7.98 4.97 9.18
CA TRP A 60 6.76 5.64 8.70
C TRP A 60 5.63 5.58 9.70
N MET A 61 5.48 4.50 10.48
CA MET A 61 4.53 4.44 11.60
C MET A 61 4.81 5.54 12.62
N GLN A 62 6.08 5.79 12.95
CA GLN A 62 6.48 6.88 13.84
C GLN A 62 6.16 8.25 13.24
N ILE A 63 6.48 8.47 11.95
CA ILE A 63 6.20 9.75 11.25
C ILE A 63 4.69 10.02 11.18
N MET A 64 3.87 9.01 10.91
CA MET A 64 2.41 9.14 10.82
C MET A 64 1.75 9.54 12.15
N ARG A 65 2.39 9.17 13.26
CA ARG A 65 1.93 9.49 14.63
C ARG A 65 2.70 10.68 15.25
N LEU A 66 3.67 11.24 14.52
CA LEU A 66 4.56 12.27 15.04
C LEU A 66 3.84 13.63 15.10
N SER A 67 3.95 14.31 16.24
CA SER A 67 3.52 15.70 16.37
C SER A 67 4.26 16.59 15.36
N PRO A 68 3.58 17.60 14.77
CA PRO A 68 4.17 18.49 13.75
C PRO A 68 5.27 19.41 14.28
N ASP A 69 5.37 19.58 15.58
CA ASP A 69 6.45 20.34 16.24
C ASP A 69 7.70 19.49 16.52
N SER A 70 7.66 18.23 16.10
CA SER A 70 8.73 17.24 16.28
C SER A 70 9.29 16.76 14.94
N CYS A 71 10.52 16.26 14.97
CA CYS A 71 11.18 15.62 13.83
C CYS A 71 11.93 14.35 14.28
N LEU A 72 12.08 13.41 13.35
CA LEU A 72 12.94 12.27 13.48
C LEU A 72 14.22 12.50 12.68
N ILE A 73 15.36 12.23 13.32
CA ILE A 73 16.67 12.18 12.68
C ILE A 73 16.88 10.72 12.27
N ASN A 74 17.09 10.47 11.00
CA ASN A 74 17.17 9.11 10.47
C ASN A 74 18.22 8.96 9.36
N VAL A 75 18.74 7.76 9.23
CA VAL A 75 19.56 7.34 8.08
C VAL A 75 18.70 7.39 6.83
N ALA A 76 19.19 8.00 5.75
CA ALA A 76 18.39 8.23 4.55
C ALA A 76 18.03 6.93 3.81
N THR A 77 18.99 6.01 3.70
CA THR A 77 18.86 4.75 2.95
C THR A 77 18.03 3.72 3.70
N SER A 78 18.37 3.44 4.95
CA SER A 78 17.72 2.40 5.77
C SER A 78 16.46 2.86 6.50
N ARG A 79 16.23 4.19 6.63
CA ARG A 79 15.19 4.79 7.48
C ARG A 79 15.38 4.52 8.98
N GLN A 80 16.49 3.92 9.40
CA GLN A 80 16.78 3.72 10.82
C GLN A 80 16.69 5.04 11.57
N VAL A 81 15.84 5.10 12.59
CA VAL A 81 15.68 6.27 13.45
C VAL A 81 16.83 6.32 14.44
N MET A 82 17.55 7.43 14.45
CA MET A 82 18.66 7.68 15.38
C MET A 82 18.16 8.39 16.64
N MET A 83 17.28 9.39 16.46
CA MET A 83 16.68 10.12 17.58
C MET A 83 15.46 10.94 17.15
N LYS A 84 14.65 11.32 18.16
CA LYS A 84 13.57 12.31 18.03
C LYS A 84 14.05 13.64 18.61
N MET A 85 13.65 14.76 17.98
CA MET A 85 14.01 16.11 18.39
C MET A 85 12.83 17.07 18.21
N SER A 86 12.83 18.16 18.97
CA SER A 86 11.93 19.29 18.70
C SER A 86 12.33 19.97 17.39
N LEU A 87 11.33 20.23 16.53
CA LEU A 87 11.56 20.96 15.28
C LEU A 87 12.06 22.39 15.53
N ARG A 88 11.62 23.00 16.64
CA ARG A 88 12.11 24.32 17.06
C ARG A 88 13.61 24.29 17.36
N ASP A 89 14.10 23.27 18.07
CA ASP A 89 15.52 23.18 18.45
C ASP A 89 16.38 22.83 17.24
N TRP A 90 15.87 22.01 16.30
CA TRP A 90 16.51 21.80 15.02
C TRP A 90 16.61 23.10 14.20
N ASN A 91 15.54 23.88 14.11
CA ASN A 91 15.49 25.09 13.29
C ASN A 91 16.31 26.27 13.90
N ARG A 92 16.61 26.23 15.20
CA ARG A 92 17.48 27.24 15.85
C ARG A 92 18.96 27.08 15.49
N GLN A 93 19.36 25.91 15.01
CA GLN A 93 20.72 25.64 14.63
C GLN A 93 21.07 26.32 13.31
N THR A 94 22.29 26.86 13.21
CA THR A 94 22.88 27.29 11.95
C THR A 94 23.19 26.10 11.06
N GLU A 95 23.37 26.30 9.75
CA GLU A 95 23.73 25.19 8.83
C GLU A 95 25.03 24.52 9.21
N THR A 96 26.01 25.29 9.71
CA THR A 96 27.28 24.75 10.24
C THR A 96 27.01 23.82 11.45
N GLN A 97 26.19 24.24 12.40
CA GLN A 97 25.85 23.42 13.56
C GLN A 97 25.10 22.14 13.15
N LYS A 98 24.17 22.24 12.19
CA LYS A 98 23.46 21.07 11.64
C LYS A 98 24.42 20.10 10.93
N SER A 99 25.45 20.62 10.24
CA SER A 99 26.46 19.77 9.62
C SER A 99 27.28 19.03 10.67
N ILE A 100 27.84 19.75 11.64
CA ILE A 100 28.59 19.17 12.75
C ILE A 100 27.78 18.12 13.50
N PHE A 101 26.50 18.43 13.75
CA PHE A 101 25.57 17.50 14.42
C PHE A 101 25.39 16.19 13.62
N ARG A 102 25.19 16.27 12.28
CA ARG A 102 25.10 15.08 11.43
C ARG A 102 26.40 14.29 11.41
N ASP A 103 27.55 14.98 11.38
CA ASP A 103 28.86 14.32 11.41
C ASP A 103 29.11 13.59 12.74
N SER A 104 28.71 14.21 13.86
CA SER A 104 28.75 13.58 15.17
C SER A 104 27.87 12.32 15.25
N LEU A 105 26.68 12.35 14.65
CA LEU A 105 25.81 11.18 14.58
C LEU A 105 26.41 10.07 13.71
N ARG A 106 27.02 10.40 12.55
CA ARG A 106 27.71 9.39 11.73
C ARG A 106 28.81 8.70 12.53
N CYS A 107 29.63 9.49 13.21
CA CYS A 107 30.72 8.96 14.05
C CYS A 107 30.15 8.06 15.19
N LEU A 108 29.15 8.55 15.92
CA LEU A 108 28.55 7.82 17.05
C LEU A 108 27.96 6.46 16.65
N HIS A 109 27.37 6.39 15.45
CA HIS A 109 26.72 5.18 14.95
C HIS A 109 27.61 4.36 13.97
N GLY A 110 28.88 4.72 13.80
CA GLY A 110 29.81 4.01 12.92
C GLY A 110 29.38 3.99 11.46
N LEU A 111 28.70 5.04 10.99
CA LEU A 111 28.20 5.14 9.61
C LEU A 111 29.29 5.64 8.67
N ASP A 112 29.17 5.26 7.39
CA ASP A 112 30.02 5.82 6.32
C ASP A 112 29.89 7.35 6.31
N PRO A 113 30.99 8.11 6.15
CA PRO A 113 30.94 9.58 6.02
C PRO A 113 30.04 10.09 4.89
N ALA A 114 29.84 9.30 3.83
CA ALA A 114 28.92 9.61 2.73
C ALA A 114 27.46 9.29 3.03
N GLU A 115 27.16 8.56 4.12
CA GLU A 115 25.79 8.21 4.46
C GLU A 115 24.97 9.47 4.79
N ARG A 116 23.84 9.61 4.15
CA ARG A 116 22.94 10.76 4.31
C ARG A 116 22.09 10.63 5.56
N ILE A 117 22.08 11.66 6.39
CA ILE A 117 21.19 11.79 7.54
C ILE A 117 20.08 12.78 7.19
N ASN A 118 18.86 12.30 7.20
CA ASN A 118 17.67 13.09 6.98
C ASN A 118 17.05 13.58 8.30
N VAL A 119 16.33 14.69 8.20
CA VAL A 119 15.44 15.19 9.26
C VAL A 119 14.04 15.19 8.68
N THR A 120 13.19 14.33 9.22
CA THR A 120 11.83 14.14 8.73
C THR A 120 10.85 14.61 9.79
N THR A 121 10.00 15.56 9.42
CA THR A 121 9.01 16.16 10.33
C THR A 121 7.70 15.40 10.32
N GLY A 122 6.99 15.46 11.45
CA GLY A 122 5.58 15.09 11.50
C GLY A 122 4.76 15.96 10.53
N LYS A 123 3.71 15.39 9.96
CA LYS A 123 2.87 16.07 9.00
C LYS A 123 1.49 16.31 9.60
N ASN A 124 1.15 17.57 9.85
CA ASN A 124 -0.19 17.96 10.27
C ASN A 124 -1.25 17.45 9.30
N ASN A 125 -2.23 16.75 9.85
CA ASN A 125 -3.43 16.36 9.13
C ASN A 125 -3.22 15.54 7.83
N PHE A 126 -2.03 14.99 7.62
CA PHE A 126 -1.77 14.22 6.41
C PHE A 126 -2.33 12.79 6.52
N TYR A 127 -2.27 12.19 7.70
CA TYR A 127 -2.76 10.82 7.93
C TYR A 127 -3.96 10.84 8.87
N LYS A 128 -5.15 11.04 8.28
CA LYS A 128 -6.41 11.10 9.00
C LYS A 128 -7.14 9.77 8.91
N PHE A 129 -6.57 8.73 9.49
CA PHE A 129 -7.11 7.38 9.40
C PHE A 129 -8.60 7.29 9.79
N LYS A 130 -9.04 8.00 10.83
CA LYS A 130 -10.46 8.02 11.25
C LYS A 130 -11.41 8.51 10.16
N GLU A 131 -10.96 9.37 9.25
CA GLU A 131 -11.75 9.84 8.11
C GLU A 131 -11.76 8.83 6.95
N VAL A 132 -10.76 7.95 6.88
CA VAL A 132 -10.61 6.94 5.81
C VAL A 132 -11.42 5.69 6.13
N TYR A 133 -11.45 5.23 7.38
CA TYR A 133 -12.07 3.96 7.77
C TYR A 133 -13.48 3.74 7.23
N PRO A 134 -14.40 4.72 7.24
CA PRO A 134 -15.74 4.52 6.68
C PRO A 134 -15.76 4.20 5.18
N THR A 135 -14.65 4.48 4.47
CA THR A 135 -14.54 4.22 3.02
C THR A 135 -13.90 2.88 2.69
N LEU A 136 -13.23 2.23 3.66
CA LEU A 136 -12.51 0.98 3.43
C LEU A 136 -13.44 -0.13 2.96
N THR A 137 -14.54 -0.37 3.67
CA THR A 137 -15.55 -1.38 3.29
C THR A 137 -16.02 -1.19 1.84
N LYS A 138 -16.38 0.04 1.46
CA LYS A 138 -16.79 0.35 0.09
C LYS A 138 -15.69 0.08 -0.93
N GLY A 139 -14.43 0.34 -0.57
CA GLY A 139 -13.28 0.06 -1.41
C GLY A 139 -13.06 -1.44 -1.59
N VAL A 140 -13.11 -2.21 -0.50
CA VAL A 140 -13.02 -3.67 -0.48
C VAL A 140 -14.09 -4.27 -1.38
N GLU A 141 -15.37 -3.96 -1.14
CA GLU A 141 -16.51 -4.45 -1.92
C GLU A 141 -16.41 -4.10 -3.42
N ALA A 142 -15.96 -2.88 -3.74
CA ALA A 142 -15.82 -2.46 -5.13
C ALA A 142 -14.74 -3.25 -5.88
N PHE A 143 -13.62 -3.55 -5.23
CA PHE A 143 -12.56 -4.34 -5.84
C PHE A 143 -12.97 -5.81 -5.98
N GLU A 144 -13.58 -6.42 -4.97
CA GLU A 144 -14.13 -7.78 -5.02
C GLU A 144 -15.16 -7.93 -6.15
N LYS A 145 -16.11 -7.00 -6.24
CA LYS A 145 -17.12 -6.98 -7.32
C LYS A 145 -16.51 -6.98 -8.72
N ASN A 146 -15.31 -6.38 -8.86
CA ASN A 146 -14.57 -6.36 -10.11
C ASN A 146 -13.58 -7.53 -10.26
N GLY A 147 -13.56 -8.46 -9.29
CA GLY A 147 -12.65 -9.62 -9.25
C GLY A 147 -11.19 -9.20 -9.17
N VAL A 148 -10.90 -8.28 -8.26
CA VAL A 148 -9.57 -7.77 -7.95
C VAL A 148 -9.36 -7.93 -6.46
N ASP A 149 -8.18 -8.36 -6.05
CA ASP A 149 -7.81 -8.47 -4.65
C ASP A 149 -8.06 -7.15 -3.91
N PRO A 150 -8.95 -7.15 -2.90
CA PRO A 150 -9.36 -5.96 -2.17
C PRO A 150 -8.24 -5.37 -1.30
N TRP A 151 -7.16 -6.12 -1.06
CA TRP A 151 -5.97 -5.61 -0.38
C TRP A 151 -5.43 -4.34 -1.05
N TYR A 152 -5.48 -4.27 -2.38
CA TYR A 152 -5.05 -3.07 -3.12
C TYR A 152 -5.92 -1.85 -2.81
N ALA A 153 -7.25 -2.05 -2.68
CA ALA A 153 -8.14 -0.95 -2.33
C ALA A 153 -7.81 -0.39 -0.96
N GLN A 154 -7.67 -1.26 0.04
CA GLN A 154 -7.34 -0.86 1.40
C GLN A 154 -5.98 -0.16 1.45
N ALA A 155 -4.94 -0.73 0.84
CA ALA A 155 -3.60 -0.14 0.82
C ALA A 155 -3.59 1.26 0.19
N ILE A 156 -4.26 1.44 -0.96
CA ILE A 156 -4.32 2.74 -1.65
C ILE A 156 -5.11 3.76 -0.83
N LEU A 157 -6.29 3.39 -0.33
CA LEU A 157 -7.15 4.30 0.45
C LEU A 157 -6.46 4.80 1.71
N LEU A 158 -5.68 3.95 2.38
CA LEU A 158 -4.98 4.33 3.61
C LEU A 158 -3.90 5.39 3.38
N ILE A 159 -3.31 5.48 2.18
CA ILE A 159 -2.19 6.39 1.90
C ILE A 159 -2.53 7.55 0.97
N GLU A 160 -3.50 7.39 0.06
CA GLU A 160 -3.83 8.42 -0.94
C GLU A 160 -4.94 9.36 -0.50
N SER A 161 -5.83 8.90 0.34
CA SER A 161 -7.04 9.66 0.70
C SER A 161 -7.16 9.87 2.20
N PRO A 162 -6.29 10.66 2.81
CA PRO A 162 -6.46 10.98 4.23
C PRO A 162 -7.69 11.89 4.47
N GLY A 163 -8.87 11.36 4.14
CA GLY A 163 -10.17 12.02 4.39
C GLY A 163 -10.50 13.24 3.53
N GLN A 164 -9.68 13.58 2.54
CA GLN A 164 -9.94 14.73 1.69
C GLN A 164 -9.89 14.37 0.21
N LEU A 165 -10.96 14.73 -0.53
CA LEU A 165 -10.98 14.72 -2.00
C LEU A 165 -10.06 15.85 -2.52
N ALA A 166 -8.76 15.75 -2.25
CA ALA A 166 -7.79 16.76 -2.66
C ALA A 166 -7.23 16.43 -4.05
N LYS A 167 -7.06 17.49 -4.84
CA LYS A 167 -6.33 17.42 -6.10
C LYS A 167 -4.85 17.58 -5.80
N SER A 168 -4.03 16.63 -6.25
CA SER A 168 -2.58 16.75 -6.11
C SER A 168 -2.01 17.84 -7.02
N ILE A 169 -0.81 18.32 -6.71
CA ILE A 169 -0.08 19.30 -7.54
C ILE A 169 0.10 18.76 -8.97
N THR A 170 0.26 17.46 -9.13
CA THR A 170 0.42 16.80 -10.43
C THR A 170 -0.90 16.53 -11.16
N GLY A 171 -2.05 16.82 -10.52
CA GLY A 171 -3.37 16.67 -11.10
C GLY A 171 -4.07 15.34 -10.83
N ALA A 172 -3.52 14.46 -10.01
CA ALA A 172 -4.23 13.28 -9.51
C ALA A 172 -5.39 13.73 -8.60
N TYR A 173 -6.51 12.97 -8.60
CA TYR A 173 -7.70 13.37 -7.87
C TYR A 173 -8.56 12.20 -7.42
N GLY A 174 -9.34 12.43 -6.35
CA GLY A 174 -10.30 11.48 -5.79
C GLY A 174 -9.67 10.47 -4.82
N ALA A 175 -10.50 9.57 -4.30
CA ALA A 175 -10.12 8.60 -3.28
C ALA A 175 -8.92 7.72 -3.68
N PHE A 176 -8.79 7.42 -4.95
CA PHE A 176 -7.73 6.59 -5.52
C PHE A 176 -6.67 7.40 -6.29
N GLN A 177 -6.66 8.72 -6.16
CA GLN A 177 -5.66 9.64 -6.76
C GLN A 177 -5.32 9.34 -8.23
N LEU A 178 -6.35 9.16 -9.06
CA LEU A 178 -6.17 8.85 -10.48
C LEU A 178 -5.77 10.08 -11.27
N MET A 179 -4.77 9.95 -12.13
CA MET A 179 -4.44 10.98 -13.14
C MET A 179 -5.55 11.10 -14.19
N PRO A 180 -5.81 12.30 -14.76
CA PRO A 180 -6.90 12.49 -15.71
C PRO A 180 -6.85 11.53 -16.91
N GLY A 181 -5.67 11.34 -17.51
CA GLY A 181 -5.48 10.44 -18.64
C GLY A 181 -5.72 8.98 -18.27
N VAL A 182 -5.25 8.56 -17.11
CA VAL A 182 -5.47 7.21 -16.57
C VAL A 182 -6.95 6.96 -16.31
N ALA A 183 -7.64 7.89 -15.65
CA ALA A 183 -9.07 7.78 -15.37
C ALA A 183 -9.89 7.64 -16.65
N ARG A 184 -9.62 8.47 -17.68
CA ARG A 184 -10.27 8.37 -18.99
C ARG A 184 -10.01 7.01 -19.66
N ALA A 185 -8.77 6.52 -19.61
CA ALA A 185 -8.42 5.20 -20.17
C ALA A 185 -9.14 4.05 -19.47
N GLN A 186 -9.56 4.24 -18.20
CA GLN A 186 -10.38 3.27 -17.47
C GLN A 186 -11.90 3.51 -17.61
N GLY A 187 -12.32 4.46 -18.42
CA GLY A 187 -13.73 4.70 -18.78
C GLY A 187 -14.45 5.72 -17.89
N LEU A 188 -13.71 6.62 -17.24
CA LEU A 188 -14.29 7.76 -16.53
C LEU A 188 -14.40 8.98 -17.46
N ILE A 189 -15.44 9.79 -17.24
CA ILE A 189 -15.56 11.11 -17.82
C ILE A 189 -14.74 12.07 -16.97
N VAL A 190 -13.71 12.68 -17.59
CA VAL A 190 -12.88 13.72 -16.96
C VAL A 190 -12.65 14.82 -17.96
N ASN A 191 -13.41 15.90 -17.83
CA ASN A 191 -13.34 17.13 -18.66
C ASN A 191 -13.62 18.35 -17.77
N ASP A 192 -13.77 19.53 -18.38
CA ASP A 192 -13.98 20.78 -17.65
C ASP A 192 -15.34 20.88 -16.95
N VAL A 193 -16.34 20.11 -17.39
CA VAL A 193 -17.70 20.09 -16.84
C VAL A 193 -17.86 18.96 -15.82
N THR A 194 -17.34 17.77 -16.14
CA THR A 194 -17.55 16.56 -15.35
C THR A 194 -16.20 15.91 -15.00
N ASP A 195 -16.01 15.64 -13.72
CA ASP A 195 -14.86 14.87 -13.23
C ASP A 195 -15.34 13.73 -12.32
N GLU A 196 -15.54 12.56 -12.93
CA GLU A 196 -16.05 11.36 -12.23
C GLU A 196 -15.05 10.79 -11.21
N ARG A 197 -13.80 11.27 -11.16
CA ARG A 197 -12.84 10.92 -10.10
C ARG A 197 -13.29 11.38 -8.71
N LYS A 198 -14.21 12.37 -8.65
CA LYS A 198 -14.84 12.85 -7.42
C LYS A 198 -15.84 11.84 -6.84
N ASN A 199 -16.43 11.02 -7.68
CA ASN A 199 -17.37 9.99 -7.25
C ASN A 199 -16.59 8.76 -6.80
N PHE A 200 -16.81 8.32 -5.56
CA PHE A 200 -16.08 7.21 -4.96
C PHE A 200 -16.23 5.92 -5.78
N ASP A 201 -17.46 5.53 -6.12
CA ASP A 201 -17.73 4.26 -6.80
C ASP A 201 -17.13 4.24 -8.22
N ARG A 202 -17.21 5.37 -8.94
CA ARG A 202 -16.59 5.51 -10.26
C ARG A 202 -15.07 5.47 -10.16
N SER A 203 -14.50 6.14 -9.14
CA SER A 203 -13.06 6.13 -8.90
C SER A 203 -12.56 4.73 -8.48
N ALA A 204 -13.29 4.04 -7.59
CA ALA A 204 -12.98 2.66 -7.19
C ALA A 204 -13.06 1.68 -8.39
N TYR A 205 -14.09 1.80 -9.23
CA TYR A 205 -14.22 1.03 -10.46
C TYR A 205 -13.01 1.24 -11.38
N ALA A 206 -12.61 2.49 -11.62
CA ALA A 206 -11.47 2.78 -12.49
C ALA A 206 -10.15 2.31 -11.90
N ALA A 207 -9.94 2.44 -10.59
CA ALA A 207 -8.74 1.96 -9.91
C ALA A 207 -8.63 0.44 -9.95
N SER A 208 -9.72 -0.30 -9.69
CA SER A 208 -9.72 -1.76 -9.80
C SER A 208 -9.43 -2.23 -11.24
N ARG A 209 -10.00 -1.56 -12.26
CA ARG A 209 -9.68 -1.85 -13.66
C ARG A 209 -8.22 -1.56 -13.99
N LEU A 210 -7.65 -0.47 -13.48
CA LEU A 210 -6.24 -0.13 -13.67
C LEU A 210 -5.34 -1.23 -13.08
N ILE A 211 -5.61 -1.67 -11.85
CA ILE A 211 -4.87 -2.78 -11.23
C ILE A 211 -4.98 -4.03 -12.09
N LYS A 212 -6.20 -4.47 -12.43
CA LYS A 212 -6.45 -5.73 -13.14
C LYS A 212 -5.92 -5.75 -14.57
N ARG A 213 -6.11 -4.66 -15.32
CA ARG A 213 -5.85 -4.61 -16.77
C ARG A 213 -4.50 -4.04 -17.14
N VAL A 214 -3.87 -3.32 -16.22
CA VAL A 214 -2.60 -2.65 -16.48
C VAL A 214 -1.54 -3.05 -15.47
N CYS A 215 -1.75 -2.80 -14.16
CA CYS A 215 -0.68 -2.93 -13.20
C CYS A 215 -0.23 -4.38 -13.03
N ILE A 216 -1.15 -5.34 -12.81
CA ILE A 216 -0.82 -6.76 -12.67
C ILE A 216 -0.16 -7.31 -13.96
N PRO A 217 -0.73 -7.12 -15.18
CA PRO A 217 -0.09 -7.59 -16.40
C PRO A 217 1.29 -6.98 -16.66
N GLN A 218 1.48 -5.70 -16.32
CA GLN A 218 2.79 -5.06 -16.46
C GLN A 218 3.80 -5.55 -15.41
N ALA A 219 3.37 -5.76 -14.17
CA ALA A 219 4.20 -6.36 -13.13
C ALA A 219 4.71 -7.74 -13.57
N LYS A 220 3.81 -8.61 -14.01
CA LYS A 220 4.16 -9.94 -14.53
C LYS A 220 5.16 -9.84 -15.68
N ARG A 221 4.90 -8.98 -16.68
CA ARG A 221 5.80 -8.80 -17.80
C ARG A 221 7.21 -8.37 -17.39
N ILE A 222 7.34 -7.49 -16.40
CA ILE A 222 8.65 -7.06 -15.88
C ILE A 222 9.35 -8.23 -15.19
N LEU A 223 8.63 -8.98 -14.33
CA LEU A 223 9.19 -10.12 -13.61
C LEU A 223 9.58 -11.26 -14.56
N ASP A 224 8.73 -11.56 -15.55
CA ASP A 224 9.00 -12.59 -16.57
C ASP A 224 10.23 -12.25 -17.42
N ALA A 225 10.44 -10.95 -17.74
CA ALA A 225 11.64 -10.51 -18.47
C ALA A 225 12.94 -10.77 -17.70
N HIS A 226 12.88 -10.81 -16.37
CA HIS A 226 13.98 -11.17 -15.48
C HIS A 226 13.95 -12.64 -15.04
N GLN A 227 13.05 -13.47 -15.59
CA GLN A 227 12.88 -14.89 -15.26
C GLN A 227 12.59 -15.14 -13.77
N LEU A 228 11.92 -14.21 -13.11
CA LEU A 228 11.56 -14.29 -11.70
C LEU A 228 10.23 -15.03 -11.52
N SER A 229 10.19 -16.00 -10.63
CA SER A 229 8.95 -16.66 -10.21
C SER A 229 8.19 -15.78 -9.21
N TYR A 230 6.86 -15.85 -9.23
CA TYR A 230 5.98 -15.11 -8.33
C TYR A 230 4.68 -15.87 -8.08
N ASP A 231 4.09 -15.66 -6.91
CA ASP A 231 2.68 -15.92 -6.63
C ASP A 231 1.97 -14.56 -6.50
N GLU A 232 0.79 -14.43 -7.13
CA GLU A 232 0.02 -13.18 -7.07
C GLU A 232 -0.51 -12.86 -5.67
N ASN A 233 -0.55 -13.87 -4.78
CA ASN A 233 -0.99 -13.75 -3.40
C ASN A 233 0.14 -13.32 -2.46
N ASP A 234 1.40 -13.45 -2.88
CA ASP A 234 2.54 -13.03 -2.06
C ASP A 234 2.49 -11.53 -1.78
N LEU A 235 2.78 -11.14 -0.55
CA LEU A 235 2.76 -9.73 -0.16
C LEU A 235 3.78 -8.90 -0.96
N TRP A 236 4.97 -9.45 -1.24
CA TRP A 236 5.97 -8.77 -2.06
C TRP A 236 5.46 -8.50 -3.49
N PHE A 237 4.69 -9.43 -4.09
CA PHE A 237 4.09 -9.22 -5.41
C PHE A 237 3.02 -8.12 -5.36
N ARG A 238 2.16 -8.13 -4.33
CA ARG A 238 1.18 -7.04 -4.11
C ARG A 238 1.87 -5.67 -4.00
N LEU A 239 2.97 -5.59 -3.25
CA LEU A 239 3.77 -4.35 -3.14
C LEU A 239 4.42 -3.97 -4.48
N PHE A 240 4.90 -4.93 -5.26
CA PHE A 240 5.44 -4.69 -6.58
C PHE A 240 4.38 -4.10 -7.54
N VAL A 241 3.17 -4.63 -7.53
CA VAL A 241 2.02 -4.09 -8.29
C VAL A 241 1.67 -2.67 -7.83
N LEU A 242 1.74 -2.36 -6.54
CA LEU A 242 1.55 -1.01 -6.03
C LEU A 242 2.63 -0.03 -6.54
N HIS A 243 3.87 -0.48 -6.67
CA HIS A 243 4.90 0.34 -7.32
C HIS A 243 4.54 0.64 -8.80
N VAL A 244 3.99 -0.34 -9.52
CA VAL A 244 3.51 -0.11 -10.91
C VAL A 244 2.34 0.88 -10.93
N TYR A 245 1.42 0.78 -9.98
CA TYR A 245 0.29 1.70 -9.83
C TYR A 245 0.75 3.15 -9.64
N HIS A 246 1.70 3.36 -8.73
CA HIS A 246 2.18 4.70 -8.37
C HIS A 246 3.17 5.29 -9.39
N ALA A 247 4.19 4.51 -9.78
CA ALA A 247 5.31 5.00 -10.59
C ALA A 247 5.13 4.77 -12.10
N GLY A 248 4.25 3.84 -12.48
CA GLY A 248 4.11 3.35 -13.84
C GLY A 248 5.15 2.30 -14.22
N ALA A 249 4.77 1.40 -15.13
CA ALA A 249 5.56 0.22 -15.51
C ALA A 249 6.97 0.56 -16.03
N GLY A 250 7.14 1.63 -16.81
CA GLY A 250 8.45 2.01 -17.36
C GLY A 250 9.47 2.39 -16.28
N ASN A 251 9.02 3.11 -15.23
CA ASN A 251 9.89 3.48 -14.11
C ASN A 251 10.20 2.28 -13.22
N VAL A 252 9.24 1.37 -13.04
CA VAL A 252 9.45 0.11 -12.29
C VAL A 252 10.41 -0.80 -13.06
N SER A 253 10.27 -0.96 -14.39
CA SER A 253 11.22 -1.70 -15.19
C SER A 253 12.63 -1.14 -15.03
N ALA A 254 12.81 0.19 -15.18
CA ALA A 254 14.12 0.81 -15.06
C ALA A 254 14.81 0.56 -13.71
N VAL A 255 14.06 0.52 -12.60
CA VAL A 255 14.66 0.22 -11.30
C VAL A 255 14.97 -1.27 -11.14
N VAL A 256 14.14 -2.17 -11.66
CA VAL A 256 14.39 -3.62 -11.65
C VAL A 256 15.60 -3.95 -12.52
N ASP A 257 15.70 -3.38 -13.74
CA ASP A 257 16.86 -3.52 -14.62
C ASP A 257 18.17 -3.09 -13.92
N LYS A 258 18.12 -2.00 -13.16
CA LYS A 258 19.28 -1.51 -12.40
C LYS A 258 19.64 -2.41 -11.22
N ILE A 259 18.64 -2.97 -10.54
CA ILE A 259 18.82 -3.91 -9.42
C ILE A 259 19.35 -5.24 -9.93
N ASN A 260 18.85 -5.71 -11.08
CA ASN A 260 19.12 -7.02 -11.67
C ASN A 260 18.99 -8.15 -10.61
N PRO A 261 17.76 -8.43 -10.13
CA PRO A 261 17.52 -9.37 -9.05
C PRO A 261 17.61 -10.82 -9.53
N ASP A 262 18.04 -11.72 -8.65
CA ASP A 262 18.07 -13.16 -8.91
C ASP A 262 16.74 -13.87 -8.60
N LYS A 263 15.91 -13.25 -7.74
CA LYS A 263 14.57 -13.77 -7.36
C LYS A 263 13.62 -12.65 -6.99
N GLY A 264 12.31 -12.98 -7.04
CA GLY A 264 11.24 -12.13 -6.55
C GLY A 264 10.94 -12.46 -5.09
N ASP A 265 11.17 -11.50 -4.19
CA ASP A 265 10.91 -11.64 -2.76
C ASP A 265 10.97 -10.30 -2.03
N GLN A 266 11.01 -10.34 -0.70
CA GLN A 266 11.15 -9.18 0.17
C GLN A 266 12.42 -8.38 -0.13
N ASP A 267 13.53 -9.05 -0.49
CA ASP A 267 14.80 -8.38 -0.81
C ASP A 267 14.66 -7.49 -2.04
N LEU A 268 13.99 -7.96 -3.09
CA LEU A 268 13.71 -7.11 -4.26
C LEU A 268 13.00 -5.82 -3.88
N ILE A 269 11.94 -5.89 -3.08
CA ILE A 269 11.17 -4.72 -2.66
C ILE A 269 12.03 -3.77 -1.81
N THR A 270 12.80 -4.31 -0.87
CA THR A 270 13.67 -3.48 -0.01
C THR A 270 14.80 -2.80 -0.79
N ARG A 271 15.34 -3.45 -1.82
CA ARG A 271 16.30 -2.86 -2.75
C ARG A 271 15.65 -1.78 -3.63
N MET A 272 14.39 -1.96 -4.05
CA MET A 272 13.64 -0.91 -4.76
C MET A 272 13.46 0.34 -3.91
N TRP A 273 13.27 0.21 -2.59
CA TRP A 273 13.18 1.37 -1.68
C TRP A 273 14.46 2.21 -1.62
N GLN A 274 15.60 1.64 -1.98
CA GLN A 274 16.92 2.28 -1.90
C GLN A 274 17.48 2.65 -3.27
N THR A 275 16.90 2.15 -4.35
CA THR A 275 17.42 2.33 -5.71
C THR A 275 16.59 3.36 -6.47
N SER A 276 17.26 4.31 -7.13
CA SER A 276 16.62 5.27 -8.06
C SER A 276 17.04 4.96 -9.49
N ALA A 277 16.07 4.95 -10.41
CA ALA A 277 16.29 4.79 -11.85
C ALA A 277 15.12 5.42 -12.63
N GLY A 278 15.39 6.06 -13.76
CA GLY A 278 14.37 6.77 -14.52
C GLY A 278 13.63 7.78 -13.64
N GLY A 279 12.29 7.74 -13.66
CA GLY A 279 11.45 8.54 -12.76
C GLY A 279 11.15 7.85 -11.42
N PHE A 280 11.70 6.67 -11.15
CA PHE A 280 11.57 5.98 -9.87
C PHE A 280 12.52 6.59 -8.84
N GLY A 281 12.02 7.49 -8.02
CA GLY A 281 12.78 8.23 -7.02
C GLY A 281 12.09 8.22 -5.65
N ASN A 282 12.42 9.17 -4.80
CA ASN A 282 12.02 9.21 -3.39
C ASN A 282 10.52 8.96 -3.14
N ASN A 283 9.61 9.56 -3.93
CA ASN A 283 8.17 9.35 -3.74
C ASN A 283 7.78 7.91 -4.03
N SER A 284 8.29 7.33 -5.13
CA SER A 284 8.02 5.95 -5.51
C SER A 284 8.66 4.96 -4.54
N GLN A 285 9.86 5.25 -4.05
CA GLN A 285 10.55 4.46 -3.03
C GLN A 285 9.76 4.38 -1.72
N ASN A 286 9.13 5.48 -1.32
CA ASN A 286 8.38 5.55 -0.06
C ASN A 286 6.97 4.94 -0.15
N TYR A 287 6.40 4.82 -1.35
CA TYR A 287 4.99 4.51 -1.53
C TYR A 287 4.54 3.22 -0.82
N THR A 288 5.25 2.13 -1.05
CA THR A 288 4.91 0.83 -0.43
C THR A 288 5.36 0.74 1.03
N GLN A 289 6.39 1.48 1.44
CA GLN A 289 6.74 1.63 2.86
C GLN A 289 5.59 2.29 3.65
N LEU A 290 4.98 3.33 3.06
CA LEU A 290 3.81 4.01 3.62
C LEU A 290 2.60 3.08 3.68
N ALA A 291 2.37 2.27 2.63
CA ALA A 291 1.28 1.30 2.59
C ALA A 291 1.40 0.27 3.73
N LEU A 292 2.58 -0.30 3.94
CA LEU A 292 2.83 -1.22 5.04
C LEU A 292 2.63 -0.55 6.41
N ALA A 293 3.19 0.64 6.60
CA ALA A 293 3.05 1.38 7.85
C ALA A 293 1.58 1.72 8.17
N ALA A 294 0.80 2.10 7.16
CA ALA A 294 -0.62 2.42 7.32
C ALA A 294 -1.45 1.17 7.67
N GLN A 295 -1.15 0.03 7.05
CA GLN A 295 -1.76 -1.26 7.38
C GLN A 295 -1.46 -1.69 8.83
N LEU A 296 -0.21 -1.53 9.28
CA LEU A 296 0.19 -1.80 10.66
C LEU A 296 -0.52 -0.87 11.66
N ILE A 297 -0.67 0.42 11.32
CA ILE A 297 -1.42 1.35 12.16
C ILE A 297 -2.90 0.94 12.24
N LEU A 298 -3.52 0.58 11.11
CA LEU A 298 -4.89 0.10 11.09
C LEU A 298 -5.05 -1.16 11.95
N HIS A 299 -4.13 -2.12 11.83
CA HIS A 299 -4.11 -3.32 12.65
C HIS A 299 -4.08 -2.98 14.15
N ASN A 300 -3.12 -2.15 14.58
CA ASN A 300 -3.00 -1.77 15.99
C ASN A 300 -4.26 -1.07 16.50
N MET A 301 -4.86 -0.20 15.67
CA MET A 301 -6.09 0.48 16.06
C MET A 301 -7.26 -0.48 16.25
N ILE A 302 -7.35 -1.54 15.45
CA ILE A 302 -8.42 -2.53 15.54
C ILE A 302 -8.23 -3.43 16.77
N TYR A 303 -7.01 -3.92 16.98
CA TYR A 303 -6.75 -4.91 18.03
C TYR A 303 -6.42 -4.32 19.40
N GLU A 304 -5.90 -3.08 19.45
CA GLU A 304 -5.51 -2.42 20.70
C GLU A 304 -6.51 -1.33 21.13
N HIS A 305 -7.21 -0.70 20.16
CA HIS A 305 -8.05 0.48 20.37
C HIS A 305 -9.35 0.44 19.55
N CYS A 306 -9.98 -0.73 19.48
CA CYS A 306 -11.20 -0.91 18.70
C CYS A 306 -12.28 0.11 19.05
N GLU A 307 -12.45 0.42 20.35
CA GLU A 307 -13.43 1.39 20.85
C GLU A 307 -13.23 2.81 20.33
N GLU A 308 -11.99 3.20 20.01
CA GLU A 308 -11.69 4.55 19.50
C GLU A 308 -12.13 4.74 18.05
N ILE A 309 -12.25 3.66 17.28
CA ILE A 309 -12.50 3.70 15.83
C ILE A 309 -13.92 3.29 15.50
N PHE A 310 -14.40 2.22 16.13
CA PHE A 310 -15.61 1.53 15.69
C PHE A 310 -16.71 1.49 16.75
N ASP A 311 -16.53 2.16 17.90
CA ASP A 311 -17.48 2.07 19.02
C ASP A 311 -17.82 0.60 19.35
N CYS A 312 -16.78 -0.24 19.37
CA CYS A 312 -16.91 -1.68 19.61
C CYS A 312 -17.53 -1.93 20.97
N ALA A 313 -18.65 -2.63 21.02
CA ALA A 313 -19.19 -3.14 22.26
C ALA A 313 -18.20 -4.19 22.81
N SER A 314 -17.66 -3.96 24.00
CA SER A 314 -16.90 -4.97 24.72
C SER A 314 -17.80 -6.19 24.94
N PHE A 315 -17.50 -7.30 24.28
CA PHE A 315 -18.07 -8.59 24.63
C PHE A 315 -17.32 -9.10 25.88
N TYR A 316 -17.98 -8.97 27.05
CA TYR A 316 -17.63 -9.68 28.26
C TYR A 316 -18.43 -10.99 28.34
#